data_4bd72e4081b9571613cf1ed5f5322390
#
_entry.id   4bd72e4081b9571613cf1ed5f5322390
#
_cell.length_a   1.000
_cell.length_b   1.000
_cell.length_c   1.000
_cell.angle_alpha   90.00
_cell.angle_beta   90.00
_cell.angle_gamma   90.00
#
_symmetry.space_group_name_H-M   'P 1'
#
loop_
_entity.id
_entity.type
_entity.pdbx_description
1 polymer ?
#
loop_
_entity_poly.entity_id
_entity_poly.type
_entity_poly.pdbx_seq_one_letter_code
_entity_poly.pdbx_strand_id
1 'polypeptide(L)'
;MRLKQILILAIVSGAVMSISGISVGQSLRDYADQRKILIGAAVEPSLLKEPAYAATLAREFNMIEAENAMKWAAIRPDRATFNFKPGDEVVAFAKQHKMKVRGHTLVWSEYNPGWLTKGRYTPSQLSDLLREHVTNVMKHYAGEVFAWDVVNEVFEADGDVETSIWYDQPGIGLKGQGTAYVEKAFHWAREADPKALLFYNEAFARLIPTSESFTGSCGNESCLMKL
;
A
#
# COMPACT_ATOMS: atom_id res chain seq x y z
N MET A 1 -90.41 15.30 -14.43
CA MET A 1 -89.50 14.12 -14.39
C MET A 1 -88.06 14.61 -13.96
N ARG A 2 -87.64 14.31 -12.74
CA ARG A 2 -86.33 14.69 -12.22
C ARG A 2 -85.42 13.45 -12.15
N LEU A 3 -84.34 13.44 -12.94
CA LEU A 3 -83.36 12.38 -12.95
C LEU A 3 -82.48 12.56 -11.70
N LYS A 4 -82.42 11.56 -10.84
CA LYS A 4 -81.44 11.48 -9.72
C LYS A 4 -80.15 10.93 -10.24
N GLN A 5 -79.09 11.73 -10.18
CA GLN A 5 -77.72 11.28 -10.40
C GLN A 5 -77.20 10.58 -9.14
N ILE A 6 -76.83 9.31 -9.30
CA ILE A 6 -76.17 8.53 -8.26
C ILE A 6 -74.66 8.72 -8.44
N LEU A 7 -74.03 9.35 -7.45
CA LEU A 7 -72.61 9.52 -7.39
C LEU A 7 -71.93 8.27 -6.75
N ILE A 8 -71.23 7.48 -7.54
CA ILE A 8 -70.48 6.33 -7.03
C ILE A 8 -69.12 6.84 -6.62
N LEU A 9 -68.80 6.85 -5.30
CA LEU A 9 -67.55 7.18 -4.71
C LEU A 9 -66.70 5.91 -4.68
N ALA A 10 -65.72 5.78 -5.59
CA ALA A 10 -64.69 4.72 -5.57
C ALA A 10 -63.61 5.06 -4.58
N ILE A 11 -63.56 4.36 -3.45
CA ILE A 11 -62.45 4.45 -2.49
C ILE A 11 -61.32 3.56 -3.04
N VAL A 12 -60.26 4.20 -3.58
CA VAL A 12 -59.01 3.51 -3.91
C VAL A 12 -58.20 3.40 -2.64
N SER A 13 -58.22 2.24 -1.99
CA SER A 13 -57.32 1.92 -0.88
C SER A 13 -55.93 1.66 -1.44
N GLY A 14 -55.09 2.70 -1.45
CA GLY A 14 -53.68 2.56 -1.74
C GLY A 14 -52.97 1.86 -0.58
N ALA A 15 -52.62 0.59 -0.75
CA ALA A 15 -51.73 -0.10 0.17
C ALA A 15 -50.32 0.48 -0.01
N VAL A 16 -49.90 1.35 0.91
CA VAL A 16 -48.51 1.77 1.02
C VAL A 16 -47.73 0.58 1.58
N MET A 17 -47.09 -0.19 0.69
CA MET A 17 -46.07 -1.14 1.11
C MET A 17 -44.89 -0.36 1.67
N SER A 18 -44.82 -0.26 2.98
CA SER A 18 -43.60 0.16 3.67
C SER A 18 -42.54 -0.89 3.41
N ILE A 19 -41.66 -0.63 2.44
CA ILE A 19 -40.42 -1.39 2.29
C ILE A 19 -39.58 -1.05 3.55
N SER A 20 -39.62 -1.96 4.52
CA SER A 20 -38.72 -1.90 5.66
C SER A 20 -37.31 -2.06 5.10
N GLY A 21 -36.65 -0.92 4.84
CA GLY A 21 -35.27 -0.91 4.48
C GLY A 21 -34.49 -1.63 5.59
N ILE A 22 -33.83 -2.73 5.23
CA ILE A 22 -32.85 -3.35 6.12
C ILE A 22 -31.84 -2.26 6.39
N SER A 23 -31.83 -1.73 7.61
CA SER A 23 -30.78 -0.81 8.07
C SER A 23 -29.49 -1.62 8.09
N VAL A 24 -28.73 -1.58 7.00
CA VAL A 24 -27.36 -2.05 7.01
C VAL A 24 -26.62 -1.11 7.94
N GLY A 25 -26.13 -1.63 9.08
CA GLY A 25 -25.35 -0.84 10.03
C GLY A 25 -24.19 -0.15 9.30
N GLN A 26 -23.77 1.01 9.83
CA GLN A 26 -22.63 1.74 9.27
C GLN A 26 -21.39 0.84 9.24
N SER A 27 -20.66 0.87 8.13
CA SER A 27 -19.42 0.13 7.96
C SER A 27 -18.25 0.83 8.66
N LEU A 28 -17.12 0.14 8.85
CA LEU A 28 -15.87 0.75 9.32
C LEU A 28 -15.45 1.89 8.39
N ARG A 29 -15.62 1.70 7.09
CA ARG A 29 -15.36 2.72 6.07
C ARG A 29 -16.17 3.99 6.30
N ASP A 30 -17.48 3.87 6.57
CA ASP A 30 -18.34 5.04 6.80
C ASP A 30 -17.84 5.86 8.01
N TYR A 31 -17.44 5.21 9.09
CA TYR A 31 -16.88 5.88 10.26
C TYR A 31 -15.51 6.52 9.97
N ALA A 32 -14.67 5.85 9.20
CA ALA A 32 -13.36 6.35 8.81
C ALA A 32 -13.48 7.57 7.88
N ASP A 33 -14.35 7.49 6.87
CA ASP A 33 -14.58 8.57 5.90
C ASP A 33 -15.13 9.84 6.58
N GLN A 34 -16.07 9.70 7.53
CA GLN A 34 -16.59 10.82 8.33
C GLN A 34 -15.48 11.53 9.12
N ARG A 35 -14.47 10.80 9.57
CA ARG A 35 -13.34 11.33 10.34
C ARG A 35 -12.11 11.65 9.49
N LYS A 36 -12.18 11.44 8.18
CA LYS A 36 -11.05 11.60 7.24
C LYS A 36 -9.84 10.72 7.62
N ILE A 37 -10.10 9.52 8.13
CA ILE A 37 -9.09 8.53 8.49
C ILE A 37 -9.05 7.48 7.37
N LEU A 38 -7.84 7.00 7.07
CA LEU A 38 -7.67 5.84 6.21
C LEU A 38 -7.64 4.58 7.06
N ILE A 39 -8.53 3.64 6.73
CA ILE A 39 -8.53 2.29 7.28
C ILE A 39 -8.35 1.30 6.14
N GLY A 40 -7.40 0.39 6.28
CA GLY A 40 -7.02 -0.51 5.19
C GLY A 40 -6.74 -1.93 5.64
N ALA A 41 -6.58 -2.79 4.65
CA ALA A 41 -6.16 -4.17 4.81
C ALA A 41 -5.10 -4.53 3.76
N ALA A 42 -4.17 -5.40 4.14
CA ALA A 42 -3.29 -6.07 3.19
C ALA A 42 -4.11 -7.12 2.42
N VAL A 43 -3.92 -7.18 1.10
CA VAL A 43 -4.73 -8.01 0.21
C VAL A 43 -3.89 -8.87 -0.70
N GLU A 44 -4.33 -10.11 -0.89
CA GLU A 44 -3.76 -11.03 -1.88
C GLU A 44 -4.63 -10.98 -3.15
N PRO A 45 -4.06 -10.67 -4.34
CA PRO A 45 -4.83 -10.50 -5.57
C PRO A 45 -5.73 -11.67 -5.93
N SER A 46 -5.30 -12.90 -5.63
CA SER A 46 -6.10 -14.11 -5.88
C SER A 46 -7.43 -14.11 -5.14
N LEU A 47 -7.47 -13.57 -3.92
CA LEU A 47 -8.67 -13.50 -3.07
C LEU A 47 -9.66 -12.43 -3.54
N LEU A 48 -9.23 -11.45 -4.34
CA LEU A 48 -10.13 -10.44 -4.92
C LEU A 48 -11.17 -11.06 -5.89
N LYS A 49 -10.96 -12.30 -6.32
CA LYS A 49 -11.89 -13.08 -7.16
C LYS A 49 -12.99 -13.76 -6.35
N GLU A 50 -12.87 -13.80 -5.02
CA GLU A 50 -13.87 -14.34 -4.12
C GLU A 50 -14.92 -13.26 -3.80
N PRO A 51 -16.21 -13.46 -4.19
CA PRO A 51 -17.21 -12.40 -4.07
C PRO A 51 -17.42 -11.90 -2.64
N ALA A 52 -17.39 -12.79 -1.64
CA ALA A 52 -17.59 -12.41 -0.24
C ALA A 52 -16.42 -11.59 0.30
N TYR A 53 -15.18 -11.97 -0.06
CA TYR A 53 -13.96 -11.24 0.31
C TYR A 53 -13.96 -9.84 -0.33
N ALA A 54 -14.14 -9.77 -1.65
CA ALA A 54 -14.18 -8.52 -2.41
C ALA A 54 -15.27 -7.56 -1.90
N ALA A 55 -16.49 -8.08 -1.63
CA ALA A 55 -17.60 -7.29 -1.10
C ALA A 55 -17.30 -6.75 0.31
N THR A 56 -16.66 -7.55 1.17
CA THR A 56 -16.26 -7.13 2.52
C THR A 56 -15.20 -6.04 2.47
N LEU A 57 -14.14 -6.21 1.64
CA LEU A 57 -13.12 -5.18 1.45
C LEU A 57 -13.73 -3.85 0.99
N ALA A 58 -14.54 -3.89 -0.06
CA ALA A 58 -15.14 -2.68 -0.63
C ALA A 58 -16.07 -1.97 0.35
N ARG A 59 -16.76 -2.72 1.22
CA ARG A 59 -17.68 -2.18 2.22
C ARG A 59 -16.96 -1.59 3.42
N GLU A 60 -15.94 -2.28 3.94
CA GLU A 60 -15.37 -1.94 5.26
C GLU A 60 -14.13 -1.05 5.19
N PHE A 61 -13.43 -0.97 4.03
CA PHE A 61 -12.16 -0.28 3.92
C PHE A 61 -12.18 0.81 2.84
N ASN A 62 -11.42 1.88 3.07
CA ASN A 62 -11.19 2.96 2.10
C ASN A 62 -9.74 2.99 1.57
N MET A 63 -8.91 2.04 2.00
CA MET A 63 -7.54 1.84 1.55
C MET A 63 -7.24 0.34 1.49
N ILE A 64 -6.36 -0.06 0.57
CA ILE A 64 -5.77 -1.40 0.53
C ILE A 64 -4.27 -1.31 0.28
N GLU A 65 -3.58 -2.37 0.68
CA GLU A 65 -2.16 -2.59 0.46
C GLU A 65 -1.95 -3.95 -0.19
N ALA A 66 -1.01 -4.07 -1.12
CA ALA A 66 -0.68 -5.36 -1.71
C ALA A 66 0.21 -6.15 -0.74
N GLU A 67 -0.30 -7.25 -0.19
CA GLU A 67 0.43 -8.07 0.80
C GLU A 67 1.79 -8.56 0.26
N ASN A 68 1.81 -9.12 -0.97
CA ASN A 68 3.04 -9.63 -1.60
C ASN A 68 3.24 -9.14 -3.04
N ALA A 69 2.18 -8.76 -3.72
CA ALA A 69 2.18 -8.52 -5.17
C ALA A 69 3.07 -7.35 -5.62
N MET A 70 3.44 -6.44 -4.72
CA MET A 70 4.32 -5.30 -5.00
C MET A 70 5.73 -5.45 -4.42
N LYS A 71 6.05 -6.58 -3.78
CA LYS A 71 7.41 -6.88 -3.29
C LYS A 71 8.34 -7.27 -4.44
N TRP A 72 9.63 -7.12 -4.25
CA TRP A 72 10.64 -7.31 -5.30
C TRP A 72 10.52 -8.64 -6.03
N ALA A 73 10.44 -9.77 -5.31
CA ALA A 73 10.39 -11.08 -5.94
C ALA A 73 9.14 -11.30 -6.81
N ALA A 74 8.01 -10.67 -6.46
CA ALA A 74 6.79 -10.73 -7.25
C ALA A 74 6.87 -9.86 -8.52
N ILE A 75 7.37 -8.63 -8.37
CA ILE A 75 7.50 -7.68 -9.48
C ILE A 75 8.64 -8.09 -10.43
N ARG A 76 9.78 -8.57 -9.90
CA ARG A 76 10.97 -8.86 -10.69
C ARG A 76 11.47 -10.29 -10.47
N PRO A 77 10.69 -11.32 -10.88
CA PRO A 77 11.00 -12.72 -10.66
C PRO A 77 12.31 -13.16 -11.34
N ASP A 78 12.69 -12.50 -12.43
CA ASP A 78 13.98 -12.62 -13.10
C ASP A 78 14.57 -11.23 -13.40
N ARG A 79 15.84 -11.21 -13.82
CA ARG A 79 16.57 -9.93 -13.99
C ARG A 79 16.00 -9.04 -15.10
N ALA A 80 15.40 -9.62 -16.13
CA ALA A 80 14.96 -8.93 -17.33
C ALA A 80 13.48 -8.53 -17.28
N THR A 81 12.68 -9.22 -16.46
CA THR A 81 11.22 -9.10 -16.46
C THR A 81 10.72 -8.26 -15.29
N PHE A 82 9.87 -7.29 -15.59
CA PHE A 82 9.01 -6.63 -14.61
C PHE A 82 7.57 -7.15 -14.79
N ASN A 83 7.05 -7.86 -13.82
CA ASN A 83 5.69 -8.40 -13.78
C ASN A 83 4.82 -7.54 -12.86
N PHE A 84 4.17 -6.55 -13.40
CA PHE A 84 3.26 -5.68 -12.65
C PHE A 84 1.84 -6.24 -12.52
N LYS A 85 1.49 -7.28 -13.29
CA LYS A 85 0.10 -7.76 -13.39
C LYS A 85 -0.59 -8.02 -12.04
N PRO A 86 0.01 -8.70 -11.04
CA PRO A 86 -0.67 -8.90 -9.76
C PRO A 86 -0.93 -7.61 -8.99
N GLY A 87 0.02 -6.67 -9.00
CA GLY A 87 -0.15 -5.34 -8.40
C GLY A 87 -1.19 -4.50 -9.14
N ASP A 88 -1.23 -4.58 -10.48
CA ASP A 88 -2.24 -3.91 -11.30
C ASP A 88 -3.66 -4.40 -10.99
N GLU A 89 -3.84 -5.69 -10.67
CA GLU A 89 -5.13 -6.25 -10.22
C GLU A 89 -5.60 -5.58 -8.91
N VAL A 90 -4.67 -5.34 -7.96
CA VAL A 90 -4.97 -4.61 -6.70
C VAL A 90 -5.35 -3.16 -6.96
N VAL A 91 -4.56 -2.47 -7.80
CA VAL A 91 -4.83 -1.07 -8.17
C VAL A 91 -6.18 -0.93 -8.89
N ALA A 92 -6.48 -1.83 -9.83
CA ALA A 92 -7.75 -1.83 -10.55
C ALA A 92 -8.94 -2.02 -9.62
N PHE A 93 -8.85 -2.96 -8.65
CA PHE A 93 -9.88 -3.16 -7.64
C PHE A 93 -10.08 -1.92 -6.78
N ALA A 94 -8.99 -1.32 -6.28
CA ALA A 94 -9.05 -0.10 -5.49
C ALA A 94 -9.73 1.05 -6.25
N LYS A 95 -9.36 1.23 -7.50
CA LYS A 95 -9.94 2.26 -8.39
C LYS A 95 -11.43 2.05 -8.61
N GLN A 96 -11.86 0.81 -8.89
CA GLN A 96 -13.27 0.44 -9.04
C GLN A 96 -14.08 0.79 -7.78
N HIS A 97 -13.51 0.60 -6.59
CA HIS A 97 -14.16 0.81 -5.30
C HIS A 97 -13.81 2.14 -4.63
N LYS A 98 -13.13 3.07 -5.35
CA LYS A 98 -12.73 4.40 -4.84
C LYS A 98 -11.91 4.31 -3.54
N MET A 99 -11.02 3.33 -3.48
CA MET A 99 -10.09 3.12 -2.37
C MET A 99 -8.73 3.70 -2.73
N LYS A 100 -7.93 4.06 -1.73
CA LYS A 100 -6.52 4.38 -1.92
C LYS A 100 -5.67 3.13 -1.90
N VAL A 101 -4.50 3.17 -2.55
CA VAL A 101 -3.52 2.09 -2.54
C VAL A 101 -2.24 2.56 -1.86
N ARG A 102 -1.78 1.81 -0.84
CA ARG A 102 -0.43 1.91 -0.28
C ARG A 102 0.42 0.82 -0.92
N GLY A 103 1.55 1.19 -1.50
CA GLY A 103 2.51 0.25 -2.06
C GLY A 103 3.46 -0.27 -0.99
N HIS A 104 3.64 -1.58 -0.93
CA HIS A 104 4.52 -2.27 0.00
C HIS A 104 5.27 -3.37 -0.73
N THR A 105 6.57 -3.37 -0.80
CA THR A 105 7.59 -2.41 -0.39
C THR A 105 8.68 -2.38 -1.48
N LEU A 106 9.36 -1.24 -1.65
CA LEU A 106 10.38 -1.12 -2.71
C LEU A 106 11.70 -1.79 -2.33
N VAL A 107 12.11 -1.66 -1.06
CA VAL A 107 13.38 -2.19 -0.55
C VAL A 107 13.17 -2.90 0.77
N TRP A 108 13.58 -4.15 0.84
CA TRP A 108 13.55 -4.95 2.06
C TRP A 108 14.69 -5.98 2.04
N SER A 109 15.12 -6.45 3.22
CA SER A 109 16.07 -7.55 3.36
C SER A 109 15.51 -8.87 2.85
N GLU A 110 14.20 -9.07 3.04
CA GLU A 110 13.47 -10.25 2.63
C GLU A 110 12.77 -10.10 1.26
N TYR A 111 12.13 -11.16 0.80
CA TYR A 111 11.36 -11.22 -0.45
C TYR A 111 12.14 -10.78 -1.69
N ASN A 112 13.46 -10.94 -1.66
CA ASN A 112 14.32 -10.73 -2.81
C ASN A 112 14.38 -11.99 -3.69
N PRO A 113 14.38 -11.86 -5.02
CA PRO A 113 14.45 -13.02 -5.92
C PRO A 113 15.82 -13.68 -5.88
N GLY A 114 15.85 -15.00 -6.13
CA GLY A 114 17.07 -15.77 -6.05
C GLY A 114 18.20 -15.32 -7.01
N TRP A 115 17.85 -14.72 -8.16
CA TRP A 115 18.86 -14.16 -9.06
C TRP A 115 19.60 -12.97 -8.45
N LEU A 116 18.94 -12.22 -7.56
CA LEU A 116 19.52 -11.07 -6.86
C LEU A 116 20.37 -11.55 -5.67
N THR A 117 19.81 -12.42 -4.80
CA THR A 117 20.48 -12.84 -3.56
C THR A 117 21.64 -13.81 -3.77
N LYS A 118 21.61 -14.58 -4.87
CA LYS A 118 22.68 -15.56 -5.23
C LYS A 118 23.64 -15.00 -6.27
N GLY A 119 23.38 -13.82 -6.80
CA GLY A 119 24.24 -13.15 -7.76
C GLY A 119 25.54 -12.65 -7.11
N ARG A 120 26.53 -12.37 -7.95
CA ARG A 120 27.77 -11.71 -7.52
C ARG A 120 27.79 -10.32 -8.14
N TYR A 121 27.69 -9.31 -7.32
CA TYR A 121 27.61 -7.92 -7.73
C TYR A 121 28.65 -7.08 -7.00
N THR A 122 29.19 -6.10 -7.69
CA THR A 122 29.93 -5.01 -7.03
C THR A 122 28.93 -4.07 -6.34
N PRO A 123 29.36 -3.25 -5.37
CA PRO A 123 28.52 -2.23 -4.75
C PRO A 123 27.84 -1.30 -5.76
N SER A 124 28.54 -0.91 -6.83
CA SER A 124 27.98 -0.10 -7.91
C SER A 124 26.85 -0.82 -8.64
N GLN A 125 27.07 -2.08 -9.03
CA GLN A 125 26.05 -2.88 -9.73
C GLN A 125 24.80 -3.09 -8.87
N LEU A 126 24.94 -3.30 -7.55
CA LEU A 126 23.80 -3.38 -6.66
C LEU A 126 23.06 -2.05 -6.55
N SER A 127 23.79 -0.94 -6.47
CA SER A 127 23.20 0.39 -6.47
C SER A 127 22.41 0.66 -7.75
N ASP A 128 22.95 0.28 -8.91
CA ASP A 128 22.26 0.43 -10.21
C ASP A 128 21.00 -0.43 -10.28
N LEU A 129 21.05 -1.69 -9.80
CA LEU A 129 19.89 -2.59 -9.74
C LEU A 129 18.79 -2.06 -8.81
N LEU A 130 19.18 -1.51 -7.66
CA LEU A 130 18.26 -0.91 -6.72
C LEU A 130 17.58 0.33 -7.32
N ARG A 131 18.38 1.22 -7.91
CA ARG A 131 17.87 2.42 -8.59
C ARG A 131 16.92 2.06 -9.72
N GLU A 132 17.29 1.08 -10.55
CA GLU A 132 16.46 0.59 -11.64
C GLU A 132 15.11 0.08 -11.13
N HIS A 133 15.13 -0.75 -10.07
CA HIS A 133 13.91 -1.30 -9.46
C HIS A 133 13.01 -0.19 -8.92
N VAL A 134 13.52 0.63 -8.01
CA VAL A 134 12.76 1.73 -7.39
C VAL A 134 12.17 2.64 -8.46
N THR A 135 12.97 3.05 -9.44
CA THR A 135 12.54 3.98 -10.49
C THR A 135 11.45 3.38 -11.38
N ASN A 136 11.58 2.11 -11.80
CA ASN A 136 10.58 1.48 -12.67
C ASN A 136 9.27 1.22 -11.94
N VAL A 137 9.32 0.74 -10.69
CA VAL A 137 8.11 0.48 -9.89
C VAL A 137 7.36 1.78 -9.60
N MET A 138 8.07 2.80 -9.13
CA MET A 138 7.47 4.09 -8.83
C MET A 138 6.85 4.75 -10.06
N LYS A 139 7.54 4.70 -11.22
CA LYS A 139 7.00 5.25 -12.48
C LYS A 139 5.77 4.49 -12.98
N HIS A 140 5.76 3.15 -12.84
CA HIS A 140 4.62 2.35 -13.26
C HIS A 140 3.35 2.71 -12.50
N TYR A 141 3.47 2.92 -11.20
CA TYR A 141 2.34 3.23 -10.32
C TYR A 141 2.14 4.72 -10.03
N ALA A 142 2.86 5.60 -10.73
CA ALA A 142 2.79 7.04 -10.50
C ALA A 142 1.36 7.57 -10.66
N GLY A 143 0.85 8.25 -9.63
CA GLY A 143 -0.51 8.79 -9.58
C GLY A 143 -1.61 7.78 -9.24
N GLU A 144 -1.33 6.48 -9.20
CA GLU A 144 -2.28 5.43 -8.82
C GLU A 144 -2.05 4.96 -7.36
N VAL A 145 -0.81 4.84 -6.94
CA VAL A 145 -0.43 4.53 -5.55
C VAL A 145 -0.11 5.83 -4.82
N PHE A 146 -0.86 6.13 -3.76
CA PHE A 146 -0.73 7.42 -3.07
C PHE A 146 0.39 7.49 -2.06
N ALA A 147 0.81 6.34 -1.54
CA ALA A 147 1.84 6.21 -0.51
C ALA A 147 2.67 4.95 -0.73
N TRP A 148 3.97 5.00 -0.45
CA TRP A 148 4.88 3.87 -0.57
C TRP A 148 5.68 3.67 0.71
N ASP A 149 5.78 2.42 1.14
CA ASP A 149 6.84 1.96 2.02
C ASP A 149 8.10 1.79 1.17
N VAL A 150 8.93 2.82 1.17
CA VAL A 150 10.14 2.84 0.33
C VAL A 150 11.15 1.83 0.84
N VAL A 151 11.36 1.80 2.15
CA VAL A 151 12.23 0.84 2.81
C VAL A 151 11.49 0.22 3.99
N ASN A 152 11.62 -1.08 4.13
CA ASN A 152 10.98 -1.88 5.17
C ASN A 152 12.03 -2.56 6.06
N GLU A 153 11.83 -2.47 7.39
CA GLU A 153 12.54 -3.25 8.40
C GLU A 153 14.07 -3.25 8.21
N VAL A 154 14.68 -2.12 8.53
CA VAL A 154 16.16 -1.95 8.45
C VAL A 154 16.86 -2.47 9.68
N PHE A 155 16.15 -2.52 10.81
CA PHE A 155 16.75 -2.83 12.10
C PHE A 155 16.20 -4.12 12.70
N GLU A 156 17.11 -4.86 13.33
CA GLU A 156 16.76 -5.96 14.22
C GLU A 156 16.14 -5.45 15.53
N ALA A 157 15.55 -6.34 16.31
CA ALA A 157 14.90 -6.00 17.58
C ALA A 157 15.85 -5.39 18.63
N ASP A 158 17.15 -5.65 18.53
CA ASP A 158 18.20 -5.11 19.40
C ASP A 158 18.72 -3.73 18.93
N GLY A 159 18.27 -3.27 17.76
CA GLY A 159 18.64 -1.99 17.17
C GLY A 159 19.83 -2.05 16.21
N ASP A 160 20.41 -3.21 15.99
CA ASP A 160 21.44 -3.39 14.97
C ASP A 160 20.81 -3.37 13.57
N VAL A 161 21.60 -2.97 12.56
CA VAL A 161 21.14 -3.00 11.17
C VAL A 161 21.07 -4.44 10.69
N GLU A 162 19.91 -4.83 10.12
CA GLU A 162 19.69 -6.17 9.64
C GLU A 162 20.66 -6.57 8.53
N THR A 163 21.25 -7.76 8.69
CA THR A 163 22.14 -8.37 7.70
C THR A 163 21.43 -8.63 6.40
N SER A 164 21.86 -7.98 5.33
CA SER A 164 21.21 -8.10 4.02
C SER A 164 22.16 -7.84 2.86
N ILE A 165 21.71 -8.17 1.65
CA ILE A 165 22.40 -7.80 0.42
C ILE A 165 22.62 -6.28 0.29
N TRP A 166 21.80 -5.48 0.95
CA TRP A 166 21.84 -4.03 0.92
C TRP A 166 22.83 -3.43 1.91
N TYR A 167 23.25 -4.19 2.93
CA TYR A 167 24.06 -3.68 4.02
C TYR A 167 25.45 -4.30 4.11
N ASP A 168 25.60 -5.62 4.23
CA ASP A 168 26.88 -6.27 4.59
C ASP A 168 27.41 -7.29 3.60
N GLN A 169 26.62 -7.69 2.60
CA GLN A 169 27.10 -8.54 1.50
C GLN A 169 27.15 -7.75 0.22
N PRO A 170 28.25 -7.82 -0.52
CA PRO A 170 28.73 -6.81 -1.46
C PRO A 170 27.63 -5.80 -1.79
N GLY A 171 27.26 -5.13 -0.73
CA GLY A 171 26.12 -4.24 -0.71
C GLY A 171 26.44 -2.94 -1.41
N ILE A 172 25.53 -2.01 -1.27
CA ILE A 172 25.69 -0.64 -1.78
C ILE A 172 26.76 0.12 -0.98
N GLY A 173 27.63 -0.60 -0.32
CA GLY A 173 28.80 -0.03 0.38
C GLY A 173 28.47 0.60 1.72
N LEU A 174 27.60 -0.02 2.50
CA LEU A 174 27.00 0.64 3.66
C LEU A 174 27.54 0.22 5.00
N LYS A 175 28.19 -0.93 5.08
CA LYS A 175 28.86 -1.28 6.33
C LYS A 175 29.89 -0.20 6.65
N GLY A 176 29.64 0.60 7.68
CA GLY A 176 30.42 1.77 8.04
C GLY A 176 29.99 3.11 7.41
N GLN A 177 28.96 3.14 6.56
CA GLN A 177 28.36 4.35 6.00
C GLN A 177 26.93 4.61 6.50
N GLY A 178 26.48 3.86 7.52
CA GLY A 178 25.12 3.98 8.06
C GLY A 178 24.05 3.57 7.08
N THR A 179 23.00 4.36 6.99
CA THR A 179 21.79 4.06 6.24
C THR A 179 21.76 4.67 4.82
N ALA A 180 22.91 4.86 4.19
CA ALA A 180 23.01 5.55 2.88
C ALA A 180 22.18 4.92 1.75
N TYR A 181 21.89 3.60 1.77
CA TYR A 181 20.99 2.99 0.79
C TYR A 181 19.53 3.43 0.99
N VAL A 182 19.14 3.61 2.23
CA VAL A 182 17.80 4.10 2.60
C VAL A 182 17.62 5.49 2.00
N GLU A 183 18.57 6.40 2.26
CA GLU A 183 18.57 7.74 1.70
C GLU A 183 18.49 7.73 0.17
N LYS A 184 19.34 6.93 -0.50
CA LYS A 184 19.32 6.79 -1.95
C LYS A 184 17.96 6.28 -2.47
N ALA A 185 17.37 5.28 -1.81
CA ALA A 185 16.08 4.75 -2.21
C ALA A 185 14.98 5.82 -2.14
N PHE A 186 14.96 6.61 -1.06
CA PHE A 186 14.02 7.72 -0.92
C PHE A 186 14.21 8.80 -1.98
N HIS A 187 15.47 9.17 -2.30
CA HIS A 187 15.75 10.13 -3.37
C HIS A 187 15.24 9.62 -4.72
N TRP A 188 15.53 8.40 -5.10
CA TRP A 188 15.08 7.83 -6.38
C TRP A 188 13.55 7.67 -6.44
N ALA A 189 12.93 7.30 -5.30
CA ALA A 189 11.47 7.24 -5.23
C ALA A 189 10.86 8.63 -5.43
N ARG A 190 11.39 9.66 -4.77
CA ARG A 190 10.93 11.05 -4.91
C ARG A 190 11.12 11.60 -6.32
N GLU A 191 12.27 11.30 -6.97
CA GLU A 191 12.54 11.66 -8.36
C GLU A 191 11.54 11.01 -9.32
N ALA A 192 11.17 9.74 -9.07
CA ALA A 192 10.29 8.96 -9.93
C ALA A 192 8.81 9.34 -9.79
N ASP A 193 8.33 9.62 -8.56
CA ASP A 193 7.00 10.17 -8.28
C ASP A 193 7.06 11.27 -7.22
N PRO A 194 7.07 12.54 -7.65
CA PRO A 194 7.12 13.69 -6.74
C PRO A 194 5.89 13.83 -5.82
N LYS A 195 4.78 13.16 -6.14
CA LYS A 195 3.50 13.34 -5.43
C LYS A 195 3.21 12.26 -4.40
N ALA A 196 3.79 11.08 -4.53
CA ALA A 196 3.58 9.99 -3.58
C ALA A 196 4.07 10.36 -2.18
N LEU A 197 3.36 9.92 -1.15
CA LEU A 197 3.86 9.94 0.22
C LEU A 197 4.89 8.81 0.37
N LEU A 198 6.02 9.11 0.98
CA LEU A 198 7.11 8.15 1.16
C LEU A 198 7.28 7.85 2.64
N PHE A 199 7.27 6.57 2.97
CA PHE A 199 7.38 6.07 4.33
C PHE A 199 8.58 5.13 4.49
N TYR A 200 9.16 5.16 5.66
CA TYR A 200 9.96 4.10 6.23
C TYR A 200 9.03 3.27 7.13
N ASN A 201 8.97 1.97 6.91
CA ASN A 201 8.15 1.05 7.71
C ASN A 201 9.05 0.18 8.58
N GLU A 202 8.71 0.04 9.86
CA GLU A 202 9.53 -0.69 10.83
C GLU A 202 8.66 -1.40 11.87
N ALA A 203 8.91 -2.71 12.08
CA ALA A 203 8.18 -3.52 13.05
C ALA A 203 8.56 -3.15 14.48
N PHE A 204 9.82 -2.77 14.72
CA PHE A 204 10.39 -2.53 16.04
C PHE A 204 10.55 -1.05 16.39
N ALA A 205 9.93 -0.13 15.68
CA ALA A 205 10.09 1.31 15.84
C ALA A 205 9.93 1.83 17.30
N ARG A 206 9.18 1.11 18.13
CA ARG A 206 9.04 1.44 19.56
C ARG A 206 10.21 0.99 20.44
N LEU A 207 11.02 0.08 19.95
CA LEU A 207 12.13 -0.54 20.68
C LEU A 207 13.47 0.12 20.37
N ILE A 208 13.54 0.83 19.23
CA ILE A 208 14.76 1.53 18.82
C ILE A 208 14.89 2.76 19.73
N PRO A 209 15.92 2.83 20.62
CA PRO A 209 16.21 4.06 21.32
C PRO A 209 16.39 5.16 20.27
N THR A 210 15.81 6.33 20.49
CA THR A 210 16.04 7.52 19.65
C THR A 210 17.50 7.96 19.79
N SER A 211 18.42 7.12 19.30
CA SER A 211 19.83 7.44 19.23
C SER A 211 20.07 8.34 18.03
N GLU A 212 20.94 9.29 18.23
CA GLU A 212 21.29 10.44 17.39
C GLU A 212 21.63 10.18 15.89
N SER A 213 21.48 8.95 15.40
CA SER A 213 21.79 8.58 14.02
C SER A 213 20.67 8.79 13.00
N PHE A 214 19.43 9.02 13.44
CA PHE A 214 18.32 9.45 12.60
C PHE A 214 17.93 10.89 12.95
N THR A 215 18.69 11.87 12.47
CA THR A 215 18.33 13.28 12.60
C THR A 215 17.23 13.75 11.64
N GLY A 216 16.28 12.86 11.32
CA GLY A 216 15.01 13.23 10.76
C GLY A 216 14.01 13.41 11.90
N SER A 217 13.47 14.61 12.10
CA SER A 217 12.49 14.92 13.14
C SER A 217 11.30 13.95 13.06
N CYS A 218 11.34 12.90 13.87
CA CYS A 218 10.20 12.04 14.13
C CYS A 218 9.40 12.66 15.26
N GLY A 219 8.36 13.41 14.92
CA GLY A 219 7.29 13.74 15.87
C GLY A 219 6.45 12.49 16.15
N ASN A 220 5.73 12.49 17.29
CA ASN A 220 5.00 11.36 17.89
C ASN A 220 3.97 10.61 17.01
N GLU A 221 3.86 10.86 15.72
CA GLU A 221 2.92 10.22 14.81
C GLU A 221 3.61 9.97 13.47
N SER A 222 3.94 8.71 13.19
CA SER A 222 4.55 8.18 11.96
C SER A 222 5.78 8.96 11.46
N CYS A 223 6.91 8.26 11.31
CA CYS A 223 8.15 8.84 10.77
C CYS A 223 7.95 9.27 9.33
N LEU A 224 7.57 10.53 9.12
CA LEU A 224 7.53 11.16 7.81
C LEU A 224 8.91 11.75 7.57
N MET A 225 9.76 11.07 6.79
CA MET A 225 10.99 11.68 6.33
C MET A 225 10.61 12.82 5.37
N LYS A 226 10.70 14.07 5.83
CA LYS A 226 10.72 15.21 4.93
C LYS A 226 12.14 15.31 4.36
N LEU A 227 12.31 14.91 3.13
CA LEU A 227 13.46 15.26 2.30
C LEU A 227 13.23 16.62 1.68
#